data_38ce96f67a66ead83dacc2d94c6acbc3
#
_entry.id   38ce96f67a66ead83dacc2d94c6acbc3
#
_cell.length_a   1.000
_cell.length_b   1.000
_cell.length_c   1.000
_cell.angle_alpha   90.00
_cell.angle_beta   90.00
_cell.angle_gamma   90.00
#
_symmetry.space_group_name_H-M   'P 1'
#
loop_
_entity.id
_entity.type
_entity.pdbx_description
1 polymer ?
#
loop_
_entity_poly.entity_id
_entity_poly.type
_entity_poly.pdbx_seq_one_letter_code
_entity_poly.pdbx_strand_id
1 'polypeptide(L)'
;LMAFTTVYAQEEEEVETDLTTLQFVDADGNVIADGATVNFAPTDPEEFPEGFEIKPGIFVENLTDEPVYTAAQVNITAISSGSLSCCFPMNCYKKYELEEFTTDPSEPIKAKAKHSLNTEWYAEEYGSCTASFQLKIYDETLAPGQFVPTKVLRANGPKITVNFIYNDPASINGVSNDGAKAVAFYNANGQQINNLQKGL
;
A
#
# COMPACT_ATOMS: atom_id res chain seq x y z
N LEU A 1 2.23 51.14 25.98
CA LEU A 1 3.22 50.08 25.68
C LEU A 1 2.53 49.02 24.81
N MET A 2 2.80 49.00 23.50
CA MET A 2 2.30 47.95 22.59
C MET A 2 3.34 46.86 22.53
N ALA A 3 2.95 45.66 22.96
CA ALA A 3 3.80 44.46 22.82
C ALA A 3 3.55 43.86 21.43
N PHE A 4 4.57 43.84 20.57
CA PHE A 4 4.57 43.11 19.34
C PHE A 4 4.95 41.66 19.63
N THR A 5 4.00 40.75 19.49
CA THR A 5 4.28 39.31 19.47
C THR A 5 4.72 38.93 18.07
N THR A 6 5.98 38.65 17.85
CA THR A 6 6.49 38.03 16.64
C THR A 6 6.09 36.56 16.67
N VAL A 7 5.15 36.18 15.80
CA VAL A 7 4.86 34.78 15.49
C VAL A 7 5.97 34.29 14.56
N TYR A 8 6.85 33.43 15.08
CA TYR A 8 7.75 32.65 14.23
C TYR A 8 6.92 31.56 13.56
N ALA A 9 6.66 31.69 12.26
CA ALA A 9 6.27 30.57 11.45
C ALA A 9 7.45 29.59 11.43
N GLN A 10 7.28 28.39 11.97
CA GLN A 10 8.21 27.31 11.70
C GLN A 10 7.99 26.96 10.20
N GLU A 11 9.00 27.25 9.39
CA GLU A 11 9.11 26.66 8.05
C GLU A 11 9.27 25.15 8.30
N GLU A 12 8.26 24.35 7.98
CA GLU A 12 8.42 22.91 7.84
C GLU A 12 9.40 22.72 6.68
N GLU A 13 10.60 22.24 6.94
CA GLU A 13 11.56 21.86 5.91
C GLU A 13 10.88 20.77 5.05
N GLU A 14 10.56 21.10 3.80
CA GLU A 14 10.07 20.13 2.83
C GLU A 14 11.12 19.04 2.64
N VAL A 15 10.81 17.82 3.10
CA VAL A 15 11.68 16.67 2.92
C VAL A 15 11.73 16.33 1.43
N GLU A 16 12.93 16.32 0.85
CA GLU A 16 13.15 16.00 -0.57
C GLU A 16 12.59 14.61 -0.94
N THR A 17 12.22 14.44 -2.22
CA THR A 17 11.78 13.16 -2.78
C THR A 17 12.92 12.50 -3.55
N ASP A 18 13.26 11.26 -3.21
CA ASP A 18 14.29 10.45 -3.88
C ASP A 18 13.64 9.19 -4.46
N LEU A 19 13.46 9.16 -5.77
CA LEU A 19 12.91 8.03 -6.53
C LEU A 19 13.99 7.14 -7.15
N THR A 20 15.26 7.36 -6.81
CA THR A 20 16.41 6.66 -7.40
C THR A 20 17.04 5.62 -6.48
N THR A 21 16.81 5.73 -5.18
CA THR A 21 17.39 4.86 -4.16
C THR A 21 16.60 3.56 -3.97
N LEU A 22 15.27 3.64 -3.93
CA LEU A 22 14.36 2.52 -3.69
C LEU A 22 13.26 2.47 -4.74
N GLN A 23 12.72 1.27 -4.97
CA GLN A 23 11.51 1.08 -5.77
C GLN A 23 10.60 0.01 -5.18
N PHE A 24 9.31 0.06 -5.50
CA PHE A 24 8.39 -1.04 -5.25
C PHE A 24 8.40 -2.00 -6.44
N VAL A 25 8.33 -3.30 -6.14
CA VAL A 25 8.18 -4.35 -7.15
C VAL A 25 7.15 -5.38 -6.68
N ASP A 26 6.49 -6.04 -7.64
CA ASP A 26 5.60 -7.17 -7.37
C ASP A 26 6.39 -8.48 -7.15
N ALA A 27 5.68 -9.59 -6.92
CA ALA A 27 6.26 -10.91 -6.70
C ALA A 27 7.06 -11.43 -7.93
N ASP A 28 6.70 -11.00 -9.13
CA ASP A 28 7.37 -11.35 -10.38
C ASP A 28 8.59 -10.46 -10.67
N GLY A 29 8.76 -9.39 -9.88
CA GLY A 29 9.84 -8.42 -10.02
C GLY A 29 9.52 -7.27 -10.97
N ASN A 30 8.27 -7.09 -11.38
CA ASN A 30 7.88 -5.94 -12.17
C ASN A 30 7.80 -4.70 -11.29
N VAL A 31 8.28 -3.57 -11.81
CA VAL A 31 8.28 -2.29 -11.10
C VAL A 31 6.86 -1.76 -10.94
N ILE A 32 6.50 -1.40 -9.71
CA ILE A 32 5.29 -0.65 -9.40
C ILE A 32 5.69 0.83 -9.36
N ALA A 33 5.19 1.61 -10.31
CA ALA A 33 5.57 3.02 -10.45
C ALA A 33 5.17 3.87 -9.23
N ASP A 34 5.93 4.93 -8.98
CA ASP A 34 5.54 5.94 -8.00
C ASP A 34 4.15 6.51 -8.31
N GLY A 35 3.34 6.68 -7.26
CA GLY A 35 1.95 7.13 -7.38
C GLY A 35 0.96 6.07 -7.88
N ALA A 36 1.42 4.85 -8.20
CA ALA A 36 0.53 3.79 -8.71
C ALA A 36 -0.48 3.31 -7.66
N THR A 37 -1.64 2.85 -8.15
CA THR A 37 -2.63 2.14 -7.36
C THR A 37 -2.64 0.66 -7.77
N VAL A 38 -2.40 -0.22 -6.79
CA VAL A 38 -2.46 -1.68 -6.95
C VAL A 38 -3.81 -2.17 -6.43
N ASN A 39 -4.59 -2.82 -7.30
CA ASN A 39 -5.83 -3.49 -6.89
C ASN A 39 -5.55 -4.97 -6.72
N PHE A 40 -5.71 -5.49 -5.52
CA PHE A 40 -5.45 -6.89 -5.20
C PHE A 40 -6.73 -7.57 -4.70
N ALA A 41 -7.24 -8.50 -5.48
CA ALA A 41 -8.46 -9.27 -5.24
C ALA A 41 -8.18 -10.77 -5.47
N PRO A 42 -7.68 -11.50 -4.48
CA PRO A 42 -7.41 -12.93 -4.62
C PRO A 42 -8.73 -13.69 -4.81
N THR A 43 -8.70 -14.74 -5.62
CA THR A 43 -9.86 -15.61 -5.83
C THR A 43 -10.05 -16.64 -4.72
N ASP A 44 -8.99 -16.92 -3.99
CA ASP A 44 -8.97 -17.93 -2.90
C ASP A 44 -8.02 -17.43 -1.79
N PRO A 45 -8.47 -16.47 -0.96
CA PRO A 45 -7.66 -15.96 0.14
C PRO A 45 -7.47 -17.02 1.22
N GLU A 46 -6.34 -16.96 1.90
CA GLU A 46 -6.02 -17.88 2.99
C GLU A 46 -6.94 -17.62 4.19
N GLU A 47 -7.56 -18.69 4.73
CA GLU A 47 -8.42 -18.61 5.91
C GLU A 47 -7.58 -18.58 7.18
N PHE A 48 -7.88 -17.65 8.06
CA PHE A 48 -7.27 -17.48 9.38
C PHE A 48 -8.32 -17.50 10.47
N PRO A 49 -7.96 -17.80 11.73
CA PRO A 49 -8.91 -17.74 12.85
C PRO A 49 -9.61 -16.40 13.03
N GLU A 50 -8.99 -15.31 12.53
CA GLU A 50 -9.50 -13.93 12.62
C GLU A 50 -10.16 -13.45 11.31
N GLY A 51 -10.32 -14.33 10.28
CA GLY A 51 -10.89 -13.99 8.99
C GLY A 51 -10.07 -14.51 7.82
N PHE A 52 -9.97 -13.73 6.75
CA PHE A 52 -9.27 -14.08 5.52
C PHE A 52 -8.07 -13.15 5.29
N GLU A 53 -6.91 -13.72 5.02
CA GLU A 53 -5.71 -12.94 4.69
C GLU A 53 -5.69 -12.52 3.22
N ILE A 54 -5.61 -11.22 2.98
CA ILE A 54 -5.48 -10.62 1.65
C ILE A 54 -4.08 -10.01 1.54
N LYS A 55 -3.16 -10.73 0.86
CA LYS A 55 -1.72 -10.43 0.82
C LYS A 55 -1.22 -10.17 -0.61
N PRO A 56 -0.89 -8.92 -0.97
CA PRO A 56 -0.55 -8.55 -2.35
C PRO A 56 0.85 -8.98 -2.80
N GLY A 57 1.75 -9.39 -1.91
CA GLY A 57 3.09 -9.84 -2.28
C GLY A 57 3.97 -8.74 -2.88
N ILE A 58 4.00 -7.57 -2.25
CA ILE A 58 4.81 -6.42 -2.69
C ILE A 58 6.18 -6.47 -1.99
N PHE A 59 7.22 -6.04 -2.72
CA PHE A 59 8.58 -5.93 -2.22
C PHE A 59 9.12 -4.52 -2.42
N VAL A 60 10.10 -4.15 -1.58
CA VAL A 60 10.93 -2.96 -1.74
C VAL A 60 12.31 -3.40 -2.20
N GLU A 61 12.80 -2.85 -3.29
CA GLU A 61 14.12 -3.13 -3.85
C GLU A 61 15.06 -1.94 -3.65
N ASN A 62 16.25 -2.23 -3.12
CA ASN A 62 17.33 -1.26 -3.02
C ASN A 62 18.12 -1.21 -4.34
N LEU A 63 18.09 -0.05 -5.00
CA LEU A 63 18.75 0.17 -6.31
C LEU A 63 20.21 0.57 -6.17
N THR A 64 20.71 0.79 -4.96
CA THR A 64 22.06 1.30 -4.71
C THR A 64 23.07 0.17 -4.43
N ASP A 65 24.34 0.49 -4.44
CA ASP A 65 25.44 -0.42 -4.10
C ASP A 65 25.75 -0.44 -2.60
N GLU A 66 24.99 0.31 -1.79
CA GLU A 66 25.12 0.42 -0.34
C GLU A 66 23.84 -0.01 0.38
N PRO A 67 23.91 -0.47 1.64
CA PRO A 67 22.73 -0.72 2.46
C PRO A 67 21.95 0.56 2.72
N VAL A 68 20.60 0.50 2.68
CA VAL A 68 19.71 1.64 2.88
C VAL A 68 18.76 1.38 4.04
N TYR A 69 18.78 2.26 5.04
CA TYR A 69 17.78 2.27 6.10
C TYR A 69 16.49 2.90 5.59
N THR A 70 15.39 2.20 5.77
CA THR A 70 14.08 2.66 5.30
C THR A 70 12.98 2.24 6.25
N ALA A 71 11.89 3.00 6.23
CA ALA A 71 10.63 2.70 6.89
C ALA A 71 9.47 2.90 5.91
N ALA A 72 8.30 2.38 6.24
CA ALA A 72 7.08 2.65 5.51
C ALA A 72 6.18 3.57 6.35
N GLN A 73 5.83 4.73 5.82
CA GLN A 73 4.70 5.52 6.32
C GLN A 73 3.45 4.96 5.67
N VAL A 74 2.55 4.44 6.48
CA VAL A 74 1.30 3.81 6.08
C VAL A 74 0.15 4.71 6.46
N ASN A 75 -0.75 5.00 5.52
CA ASN A 75 -1.97 5.75 5.79
C ASN A 75 -3.17 4.92 5.33
N ILE A 76 -3.97 4.44 6.28
CA ILE A 76 -5.20 3.69 6.05
C ILE A 76 -6.33 4.69 5.80
N THR A 77 -6.82 4.72 4.57
CA THR A 77 -7.87 5.68 4.14
C THR A 77 -9.26 5.06 4.05
N ALA A 78 -9.34 3.73 3.98
CA ALA A 78 -10.58 2.97 4.08
C ALA A 78 -10.31 1.59 4.66
N ILE A 79 -11.20 1.10 5.50
CA ILE A 79 -11.20 -0.27 6.02
C ILE A 79 -12.65 -0.64 6.36
N SER A 80 -13.17 -1.71 5.74
CA SER A 80 -14.56 -2.13 5.94
C SER A 80 -14.72 -3.01 7.18
N SER A 81 -13.73 -3.85 7.47
CA SER A 81 -13.71 -4.77 8.62
C SER A 81 -12.29 -5.22 8.93
N GLY A 82 -12.10 -5.88 10.05
CA GLY A 82 -10.86 -6.54 10.41
C GLY A 82 -9.71 -5.59 10.67
N SER A 83 -8.49 -5.91 10.17
CA SER A 83 -7.27 -5.16 10.47
C SER A 83 -6.26 -5.18 9.34
N LEU A 84 -5.54 -4.08 9.16
CA LEU A 84 -4.35 -4.01 8.31
C LEU A 84 -3.09 -4.26 9.15
N SER A 85 -2.24 -5.18 8.69
CA SER A 85 -0.91 -5.41 9.24
C SER A 85 0.16 -4.93 8.26
N CYS A 86 1.25 -4.40 8.78
CA CYS A 86 2.46 -4.07 8.02
C CYS A 86 3.69 -4.39 8.85
N CYS A 87 4.50 -5.34 8.38
CA CYS A 87 5.78 -5.71 8.98
C CYS A 87 6.91 -5.25 8.05
N PHE A 88 7.53 -4.10 8.37
CA PHE A 88 8.57 -3.53 7.52
C PHE A 88 9.50 -2.56 8.28
N PRO A 89 10.83 -2.62 8.08
CA PRO A 89 11.52 -3.75 7.47
C PRO A 89 11.45 -5.01 8.33
N MET A 90 11.25 -4.91 9.65
CA MET A 90 11.20 -6.05 10.55
C MET A 90 10.00 -6.01 11.50
N ASN A 91 9.77 -4.88 12.17
CA ASN A 91 8.73 -4.73 13.19
C ASN A 91 7.33 -4.71 12.56
N CYS A 92 6.38 -5.39 13.22
CA CYS A 92 5.00 -5.49 12.78
C CYS A 92 4.08 -4.51 13.52
N TYR A 93 3.22 -3.87 12.75
CA TYR A 93 2.18 -2.96 13.23
C TYR A 93 0.83 -3.46 12.71
N LYS A 94 -0.15 -3.63 13.61
CA LYS A 94 -1.51 -4.06 13.27
C LYS A 94 -2.49 -2.97 13.70
N LYS A 95 -3.34 -2.52 12.76
CA LYS A 95 -4.28 -1.41 12.94
C LYS A 95 -5.69 -1.81 12.50
N TYR A 96 -6.69 -1.30 13.19
CA TYR A 96 -8.10 -1.69 13.04
C TYR A 96 -8.99 -0.57 12.51
N GLU A 97 -8.44 0.63 12.36
CA GLU A 97 -9.17 1.83 11.98
C GLU A 97 -8.37 2.73 11.05
N LEU A 98 -8.97 3.83 10.60
CA LEU A 98 -8.30 4.84 9.78
C LEU A 98 -7.21 5.51 10.60
N GLU A 99 -5.97 5.31 10.20
CA GLU A 99 -4.80 5.80 10.95
C GLU A 99 -3.62 5.99 10.00
N GLU A 100 -2.77 6.96 10.32
CA GLU A 100 -1.45 7.09 9.74
C GLU A 100 -0.39 6.71 10.79
N PHE A 101 0.57 5.88 10.38
CA PHE A 101 1.71 5.50 11.22
C PHE A 101 2.95 5.29 10.36
N THR A 102 4.13 5.34 11.00
CA THR A 102 5.40 5.02 10.34
C THR A 102 6.07 3.87 11.06
N THR A 103 6.56 2.88 10.32
CA THR A 103 7.33 1.76 10.88
C THR A 103 8.72 2.23 11.29
N ASP A 104 9.45 1.41 12.06
CA ASP A 104 10.81 1.76 12.50
C ASP A 104 11.86 1.34 11.45
N PRO A 105 12.86 2.20 11.11
CA PRO A 105 13.97 1.85 10.24
C PRO A 105 15.01 0.99 10.99
N SER A 106 14.58 -0.17 11.51
CA SER A 106 15.35 -1.02 12.43
C SER A 106 16.52 -1.74 11.75
N GLU A 107 16.33 -2.15 10.49
CA GLU A 107 17.34 -2.85 9.71
C GLU A 107 17.44 -2.25 8.29
N PRO A 108 18.67 -2.22 7.71
CA PRO A 108 18.84 -1.73 6.34
C PRO A 108 18.51 -2.83 5.32
N ILE A 109 17.95 -2.43 4.19
CA ILE A 109 17.88 -3.27 2.99
C ILE A 109 19.29 -3.31 2.37
N LYS A 110 19.86 -4.52 2.24
CA LYS A 110 21.19 -4.71 1.65
C LYS A 110 21.26 -4.16 0.24
N ALA A 111 22.48 -3.82 -0.21
CA ALA A 111 22.74 -3.38 -1.57
C ALA A 111 22.14 -4.33 -2.61
N LYS A 112 21.44 -3.79 -3.61
CA LYS A 112 20.79 -4.54 -4.70
C LYS A 112 19.83 -5.64 -4.27
N ALA A 113 19.38 -5.63 -3.02
CA ALA A 113 18.49 -6.65 -2.48
C ALA A 113 17.04 -6.21 -2.49
N LYS A 114 16.16 -7.22 -2.51
CA LYS A 114 14.71 -7.07 -2.28
C LYS A 114 14.36 -7.43 -0.85
N HIS A 115 13.42 -6.70 -0.29
CA HIS A 115 12.85 -6.95 1.03
C HIS A 115 11.33 -6.93 0.95
N SER A 116 10.66 -7.90 1.56
CA SER A 116 9.20 -7.94 1.53
C SER A 116 8.60 -6.74 2.28
N LEU A 117 7.72 -5.99 1.62
CA LEU A 117 6.75 -5.14 2.30
C LEU A 117 5.65 -6.08 2.80
N ASN A 118 5.87 -6.76 3.89
CA ASN A 118 4.95 -7.76 4.41
C ASN A 118 3.70 -7.07 4.96
N THR A 119 2.78 -6.72 4.05
CA THR A 119 1.51 -6.07 4.36
C THR A 119 0.35 -6.97 3.96
N GLU A 120 -0.66 -7.02 4.82
CA GLU A 120 -1.81 -7.90 4.70
C GLU A 120 -3.04 -7.28 5.37
N TRP A 121 -4.19 -7.45 4.74
CA TRP A 121 -5.47 -7.13 5.34
C TRP A 121 -6.15 -8.42 5.79
N TYR A 122 -6.43 -8.54 7.08
CA TYR A 122 -7.25 -9.61 7.66
C TYR A 122 -8.71 -9.20 7.60
N ALA A 123 -9.43 -9.66 6.58
CA ALA A 123 -10.82 -9.35 6.35
C ALA A 123 -11.71 -10.28 7.17
N GLU A 124 -12.56 -9.75 8.03
CA GLU A 124 -13.57 -10.54 8.77
C GLU A 124 -14.81 -10.83 7.91
N GLU A 125 -15.07 -9.98 6.92
CA GLU A 125 -16.19 -10.08 5.98
C GLU A 125 -15.81 -9.51 4.61
N TYR A 126 -16.65 -9.76 3.61
CA TYR A 126 -16.46 -9.21 2.27
C TYR A 126 -16.40 -7.69 2.30
N GLY A 127 -15.51 -7.11 1.52
CA GLY A 127 -15.32 -5.66 1.49
C GLY A 127 -13.96 -5.25 0.96
N SER A 128 -13.41 -4.15 1.51
CA SER A 128 -12.11 -3.63 1.08
C SER A 128 -11.38 -2.87 2.18
N CYS A 129 -10.05 -2.84 2.04
CA CYS A 129 -9.18 -1.94 2.77
C CYS A 129 -8.31 -1.17 1.78
N THR A 130 -8.18 0.14 1.95
CA THR A 130 -7.32 0.99 1.13
C THR A 130 -6.27 1.65 2.01
N ALA A 131 -5.01 1.46 1.65
CA ALA A 131 -3.90 2.10 2.34
C ALA A 131 -2.84 2.59 1.35
N SER A 132 -2.21 3.74 1.64
CA SER A 132 -1.01 4.18 0.95
C SER A 132 0.24 3.84 1.75
N PHE A 133 1.31 3.55 1.02
CA PHE A 133 2.63 3.21 1.56
C PHE A 133 3.65 4.14 0.94
N GLN A 134 4.22 5.05 1.75
CA GLN A 134 5.28 5.96 1.37
C GLN A 134 6.59 5.46 1.99
N LEU A 135 7.59 5.16 1.19
CA LEU A 135 8.91 4.84 1.74
C LEU A 135 9.57 6.10 2.33
N LYS A 136 10.23 5.92 3.45
CA LYS A 136 11.05 6.94 4.12
C LYS A 136 12.49 6.45 4.11
N ILE A 137 13.41 7.27 3.66
CA ILE A 137 14.83 6.94 3.53
C ILE A 137 15.60 7.65 4.63
N TYR A 138 16.42 6.91 5.37
CA TYR A 138 17.14 7.42 6.53
C TYR A 138 18.65 7.28 6.35
N ASP A 139 19.39 8.25 6.84
CA ASP A 139 20.81 8.16 7.05
C ASP A 139 21.10 7.74 8.49
N GLU A 140 22.16 6.96 8.68
CA GLU A 140 22.69 6.66 10.01
C GLU A 140 23.75 7.67 10.37
N THR A 141 23.57 8.35 11.48
CA THR A 141 24.49 9.39 11.98
C THR A 141 24.93 9.09 13.40
N LEU A 142 26.21 9.32 13.69
CA LEU A 142 26.76 9.23 15.05
C LEU A 142 27.21 10.62 15.48
N ALA A 143 26.44 11.25 16.36
CA ALA A 143 26.80 12.56 16.89
C ALA A 143 28.02 12.49 17.84
N PRO A 144 28.83 13.55 17.93
CA PRO A 144 29.98 13.59 18.83
C PRO A 144 29.56 13.28 20.27
N GLY A 145 30.25 12.28 20.89
CA GLY A 145 29.96 11.84 22.25
C GLY A 145 28.84 10.84 22.42
N GLN A 146 28.17 10.46 21.36
CA GLN A 146 27.19 9.36 21.35
C GLN A 146 27.89 8.03 20.95
N PHE A 147 27.41 6.93 21.53
CA PHE A 147 27.90 5.58 21.25
C PHE A 147 26.89 4.76 20.43
N VAL A 148 25.69 5.28 20.25
CA VAL A 148 24.63 4.63 19.48
C VAL A 148 24.25 5.55 18.32
N PRO A 149 24.33 5.06 17.07
CA PRO A 149 23.88 5.83 15.91
C PRO A 149 22.38 6.14 15.99
N THR A 150 22.01 7.29 15.45
CA THR A 150 20.60 7.68 15.24
C THR A 150 20.24 7.62 13.77
N LYS A 151 18.98 7.38 13.48
CA LYS A 151 18.44 7.42 12.11
C LYS A 151 17.79 8.79 11.90
N VAL A 152 18.28 9.51 10.89
CA VAL A 152 17.77 10.84 10.51
C VAL A 152 17.09 10.71 9.16
N LEU A 153 15.85 11.17 9.04
CA LEU A 153 15.12 11.17 7.79
C LEU A 153 15.87 12.04 6.75
N ARG A 154 16.25 11.41 5.62
CA ARG A 154 16.96 12.07 4.53
C ARG A 154 16.00 12.48 3.41
N ALA A 155 15.13 11.56 2.99
CA ALA A 155 14.23 11.78 1.87
C ALA A 155 12.95 10.93 1.97
N ASN A 156 11.93 11.36 1.23
CA ASN A 156 10.78 10.51 0.90
C ASN A 156 11.13 9.68 -0.33
N GLY A 157 10.96 8.38 -0.28
CA GLY A 157 11.05 7.48 -1.42
C GLY A 157 9.74 7.41 -2.21
N PRO A 158 9.55 6.39 -3.08
CA PRO A 158 8.32 6.20 -3.83
C PRO A 158 7.12 5.91 -2.91
N LYS A 159 5.93 6.22 -3.42
CA LYS A 159 4.63 6.01 -2.77
C LYS A 159 3.72 5.18 -3.67
N ILE A 160 3.01 4.22 -3.11
CA ILE A 160 1.94 3.47 -3.78
C ILE A 160 0.68 3.46 -2.94
N THR A 161 -0.45 3.20 -3.58
CA THR A 161 -1.73 2.91 -2.90
C THR A 161 -2.09 1.45 -3.18
N VAL A 162 -2.52 0.72 -2.17
CA VAL A 162 -3.00 -0.66 -2.31
C VAL A 162 -4.46 -0.72 -1.91
N ASN A 163 -5.28 -1.23 -2.81
CA ASN A 163 -6.66 -1.60 -2.56
C ASN A 163 -6.70 -3.12 -2.36
N PHE A 164 -6.84 -3.55 -1.12
CA PHE A 164 -7.11 -4.94 -0.76
C PHE A 164 -8.61 -5.17 -0.93
N ILE A 165 -8.99 -6.20 -1.68
CA ILE A 165 -10.39 -6.45 -2.04
C ILE A 165 -10.72 -7.91 -1.73
N TYR A 166 -11.74 -8.13 -0.91
CA TYR A 166 -12.33 -9.43 -0.65
C TYR A 166 -13.76 -9.45 -1.17
N ASN A 167 -13.92 -10.03 -2.38
CA ASN A 167 -15.21 -10.04 -3.07
C ASN A 167 -16.05 -11.24 -2.61
N ASP A 168 -17.36 -11.00 -2.43
CA ASP A 168 -18.33 -12.09 -2.35
C ASP A 168 -18.37 -12.85 -3.69
N PRO A 169 -18.00 -14.14 -3.73
CA PRO A 169 -18.06 -14.92 -4.98
C PRO A 169 -19.49 -15.07 -5.52
N ALA A 170 -20.51 -14.89 -4.69
CA ALA A 170 -21.90 -14.87 -5.11
C ALA A 170 -22.35 -13.50 -5.65
N SER A 171 -21.57 -12.43 -5.42
CA SER A 171 -21.87 -11.13 -5.99
C SER A 171 -21.53 -11.14 -7.47
N ILE A 172 -22.53 -10.89 -8.32
CA ILE A 172 -22.32 -10.60 -9.72
C ILE A 172 -21.56 -9.28 -9.76
N ASN A 173 -20.24 -9.34 -10.00
CA ASN A 173 -19.44 -8.15 -10.26
C ASN A 173 -20.14 -7.38 -11.38
N GLY A 174 -20.69 -6.22 -11.04
CA GLY A 174 -21.41 -5.40 -11.98
C GLY A 174 -20.58 -5.25 -13.24
N VAL A 175 -21.17 -5.57 -14.38
CA VAL A 175 -20.56 -5.40 -15.69
C VAL A 175 -20.06 -3.97 -15.75
N SER A 176 -18.75 -3.78 -15.62
CA SER A 176 -18.14 -2.48 -15.87
C SER A 176 -18.38 -2.17 -17.34
N ASN A 177 -19.13 -1.12 -17.63
CA ASN A 177 -19.55 -0.72 -18.98
C ASN A 177 -18.40 -0.09 -19.80
N ASP A 178 -17.14 -0.48 -19.52
CA ASP A 178 -15.99 -0.09 -20.30
C ASP A 178 -15.87 -0.98 -21.55
N GLY A 179 -16.74 -0.70 -22.54
CA GLY A 179 -16.52 -1.14 -23.91
C GLY A 179 -16.73 -2.64 -24.20
N ALA A 180 -17.22 -3.44 -23.26
CA ALA A 180 -17.55 -4.82 -23.51
C ALA A 180 -18.78 -4.92 -24.42
N LYS A 181 -18.59 -5.26 -25.68
CA LYS A 181 -19.68 -5.65 -26.57
C LYS A 181 -20.32 -6.90 -25.97
N ALA A 182 -21.62 -6.81 -25.64
CA ALA A 182 -22.39 -7.99 -25.26
C ALA A 182 -22.26 -9.04 -26.33
N VAL A 183 -21.78 -10.23 -25.97
CA VAL A 183 -21.44 -11.30 -26.93
C VAL A 183 -22.69 -12.10 -27.30
N ALA A 184 -23.69 -12.18 -26.44
CA ALA A 184 -24.95 -12.87 -26.71
C ALA A 184 -26.05 -12.45 -25.74
N PHE A 185 -27.30 -12.46 -26.21
CA PHE A 185 -28.52 -12.32 -25.40
C PHE A 185 -29.34 -13.59 -25.47
N TYR A 186 -29.96 -13.97 -24.33
CA TYR A 186 -30.82 -15.17 -24.26
C TYR A 186 -32.20 -14.77 -23.74
N ASN A 187 -33.24 -15.42 -24.23
CA ASN A 187 -34.59 -15.28 -23.69
C ASN A 187 -34.78 -16.13 -22.41
N ALA A 188 -35.95 -16.01 -21.77
CA ALA A 188 -36.28 -16.73 -20.54
C ALA A 188 -36.27 -18.28 -20.71
N ASN A 189 -36.26 -18.78 -21.94
CA ASN A 189 -36.19 -20.20 -22.26
C ASN A 189 -34.76 -20.66 -22.61
N GLY A 190 -33.74 -19.79 -22.41
CA GLY A 190 -32.35 -20.10 -22.71
C GLY A 190 -31.97 -20.07 -24.18
N GLN A 191 -32.81 -19.54 -25.07
CA GLN A 191 -32.53 -19.43 -26.51
C GLN A 191 -31.82 -18.09 -26.79
N GLN A 192 -30.74 -18.15 -27.57
CA GLN A 192 -30.01 -16.95 -27.98
C GLN A 192 -30.87 -16.09 -28.91
N ILE A 193 -30.94 -14.78 -28.60
CA ILE A 193 -31.68 -13.78 -29.41
C ILE A 193 -30.70 -12.79 -30.02
N ASN A 194 -30.83 -12.58 -31.34
CA ASN A 194 -29.94 -11.71 -32.11
C ASN A 194 -30.40 -10.23 -32.14
N ASN A 195 -31.61 -9.92 -31.69
CA ASN A 195 -32.16 -8.56 -31.64
C ASN A 195 -32.99 -8.36 -30.39
N LEU A 196 -32.69 -7.32 -29.63
CA LEU A 196 -33.54 -6.83 -28.55
C LEU A 196 -34.77 -6.12 -29.16
N GLN A 197 -35.94 -6.75 -29.15
CA GLN A 197 -37.18 -6.06 -29.41
C GLN A 197 -37.57 -5.28 -28.15
N LYS A 198 -37.78 -3.95 -28.30
CA LYS A 198 -38.35 -3.13 -27.26
C LYS A 198 -39.76 -3.67 -26.95
N GLY A 199 -39.94 -4.19 -25.71
CA GLY A 199 -41.26 -4.55 -25.23
C GLY A 199 -42.18 -3.32 -25.20
N LEU A 200 -43.39 -3.51 -25.67
CA LEU A 200 -44.51 -2.56 -25.52
C LEU A 200 -44.90 -2.46 -24.05
#